data_cae4175e846f41b4797061036fd26154
#
_entry.id   cae4175e846f41b4797061036fd26154
#
_cell.length_a   1.000
_cell.length_b   1.000
_cell.length_c   1.000
_cell.angle_alpha   90.00
_cell.angle_beta   90.00
_cell.angle_gamma   90.00
#
_symmetry.space_group_name_H-M   'P 1'
#
loop_
_entity.id
_entity.type
_entity.pdbx_description
1 polymer ?
#
loop_
_entity_poly.entity_id
_entity_poly.type
_entity_poly.pdbx_seq_one_letter_code
_entity_poly.pdbx_strand_id
1 'polypeptide(L)'
;MTALELRASLGLAGLYALRMLGMFLILPVFALYAHTLPGGDEPLWIGLALGSYGLTQALLQLPFGMWSDHIGRKPLIYLGLILFAIGSLIAAWAPDVVWLTVGRVIQGAGAISAVITALLADLTREENRTRAMAMIGMTIGLTFAFSLVLGPLLTRYIGVPGIFLLTAVLCVFALLGVYWIIPNPVATRFHSDAEASPARLPAVLRNRELLRLNFGIFALHAAQMAMFVVIPFLLTKTGGLDHDHHWQVYLPVVVLGFVLMVPAIIYGEKKHRLKQVFVFAISLMCIAQISMALWLDSFAAIVAALALYFIAFNILEATLPSLVSKIAPAEAKGTAIGVYNTGQSLGLFVGASVGGALYGWYGSSGTFAFCAVLMVIWLLLAIRMTPPPAVRTQLYHIDPDFIARHWQGNAAALSAQLARFEGVCEAVVIAAEDVAYLKVRQGTWDQAGVEALLQIKAS
;
A
#
# COMPACT_ATOMS: atom_id res chain seq x y z
N MET A 1 -17.80 14.08 -9.51
CA MET A 1 -18.02 12.64 -9.83
C MET A 1 -19.48 12.44 -10.21
N THR A 2 -19.74 11.72 -11.29
CA THR A 2 -21.10 11.27 -11.64
C THR A 2 -21.60 10.22 -10.65
N ALA A 3 -22.91 9.93 -10.65
CA ALA A 3 -23.47 8.88 -9.80
C ALA A 3 -22.87 7.49 -10.12
N LEU A 4 -22.54 7.22 -11.39
CA LEU A 4 -21.90 5.98 -11.83
C LEU A 4 -20.47 5.87 -11.29
N GLU A 5 -19.68 6.94 -11.43
CA GLU A 5 -18.29 7.00 -10.89
C GLU A 5 -18.27 6.84 -9.38
N LEU A 6 -19.20 7.47 -8.67
CA LEU A 6 -19.31 7.35 -7.22
C LEU A 6 -19.67 5.91 -6.80
N ARG A 7 -20.64 5.30 -7.48
CA ARG A 7 -21.04 3.90 -7.26
C ARG A 7 -19.87 2.95 -7.51
N ALA A 8 -19.12 3.14 -8.60
CA ALA A 8 -17.93 2.35 -8.93
C ALA A 8 -16.84 2.50 -7.87
N SER A 9 -16.53 3.75 -7.49
CA SER A 9 -15.49 4.05 -6.51
C SER A 9 -15.82 3.50 -5.11
N LEU A 10 -17.05 3.66 -4.65
CA LEU A 10 -17.51 3.10 -3.36
C LEU A 10 -17.56 1.56 -3.40
N GLY A 11 -18.03 0.99 -4.50
CA GLY A 11 -18.06 -0.48 -4.68
C GLY A 11 -16.65 -1.09 -4.66
N LEU A 12 -15.69 -0.50 -5.38
CA LEU A 12 -14.32 -0.96 -5.41
C LEU A 12 -13.58 -0.70 -4.08
N ALA A 13 -13.83 0.42 -3.42
CA ALA A 13 -13.31 0.68 -2.07
C ALA A 13 -13.86 -0.32 -1.05
N GLY A 14 -15.16 -0.64 -1.11
CA GLY A 14 -15.79 -1.66 -0.28
C GLY A 14 -15.21 -3.06 -0.53
N LEU A 15 -15.01 -3.44 -1.80
CA LEU A 15 -14.33 -4.68 -2.18
C LEU A 15 -12.92 -4.76 -1.59
N TYR A 16 -12.19 -3.64 -1.70
CA TYR A 16 -10.83 -3.55 -1.13
C TYR A 16 -10.86 -3.67 0.40
N ALA A 17 -11.84 -3.01 1.05
CA ALA A 17 -12.05 -3.10 2.50
C ALA A 17 -12.29 -4.53 2.96
N LEU A 18 -13.22 -5.25 2.33
CA LEU A 18 -13.56 -6.63 2.70
C LEU A 18 -12.34 -7.56 2.60
N ARG A 19 -11.55 -7.40 1.52
CA ARG A 19 -10.33 -8.17 1.34
C ARG A 19 -9.26 -7.83 2.39
N MET A 20 -9.03 -6.53 2.62
CA MET A 20 -8.02 -6.07 3.59
C MET A 20 -8.43 -6.39 5.03
N LEU A 21 -9.72 -6.34 5.35
CA LEU A 21 -10.23 -6.76 6.65
C LEU A 21 -9.83 -8.21 6.94
N GLY A 22 -10.08 -9.13 5.98
CA GLY A 22 -9.69 -10.53 6.12
C GLY A 22 -8.18 -10.75 6.30
N MET A 23 -7.35 -9.89 5.70
CA MET A 23 -5.90 -9.95 5.86
C MET A 23 -5.44 -9.39 7.22
N PHE A 24 -6.00 -8.25 7.64
CA PHE A 24 -5.51 -7.52 8.81
C PHE A 24 -6.05 -8.06 10.14
N LEU A 25 -7.24 -8.66 10.15
CA LEU A 25 -7.85 -9.20 11.37
C LEU A 25 -6.97 -10.24 12.08
N ILE A 26 -6.20 -10.99 11.32
CA ILE A 26 -5.34 -12.05 11.88
C ILE A 26 -4.01 -11.50 12.44
N LEU A 27 -3.53 -10.32 11.99
CA LEU A 27 -2.19 -9.84 12.33
C LEU A 27 -1.91 -9.80 13.82
N PRO A 28 -2.77 -9.22 14.69
CA PRO A 28 -2.48 -9.10 16.11
C PRO A 28 -2.58 -10.43 16.89
N VAL A 29 -3.16 -11.48 16.30
CA VAL A 29 -3.44 -12.75 16.98
C VAL A 29 -2.78 -13.96 16.31
N PHE A 30 -2.25 -13.78 15.10
CA PHE A 30 -1.73 -14.87 14.28
C PHE A 30 -0.57 -15.60 14.92
N ALA A 31 0.42 -14.88 15.45
CA ALA A 31 1.64 -15.48 15.99
C ALA A 31 1.33 -16.38 17.20
N LEU A 32 0.45 -15.93 18.09
CA LEU A 32 0.01 -16.71 19.26
C LEU A 32 -0.75 -17.97 18.82
N TYR A 33 -1.64 -17.85 17.84
CA TYR A 33 -2.37 -19.00 17.31
C TYR A 33 -1.45 -20.01 16.61
N ALA A 34 -0.59 -19.52 15.70
CA ALA A 34 0.34 -20.39 14.96
C ALA A 34 1.26 -21.18 15.91
N HIS A 35 1.65 -20.57 17.05
CA HIS A 35 2.43 -21.24 18.09
C HIS A 35 1.69 -22.41 18.76
N THR A 36 0.36 -22.40 18.77
CA THR A 36 -0.43 -23.51 19.34
C THR A 36 -0.56 -24.71 18.39
N LEU A 37 -0.23 -24.54 17.11
CA LEU A 37 -0.32 -25.62 16.13
C LEU A 37 0.91 -26.52 16.15
N PRO A 38 0.79 -27.81 15.78
CA PRO A 38 1.93 -28.68 15.57
C PRO A 38 2.95 -28.05 14.61
N GLY A 39 4.23 -28.03 15.02
CA GLY A 39 5.32 -27.37 14.27
C GLY A 39 5.41 -25.87 14.45
N GLY A 40 4.51 -25.25 15.21
CA GLY A 40 4.54 -23.82 15.54
C GLY A 40 5.48 -23.46 16.70
N ASP A 41 6.14 -24.43 17.31
CA ASP A 41 7.13 -24.18 18.37
C ASP A 41 8.37 -23.44 17.85
N GLU A 42 8.67 -23.57 16.55
CA GLU A 42 9.75 -22.85 15.89
C GLU A 42 9.26 -21.51 15.32
N PRO A 43 9.74 -20.36 15.85
CA PRO A 43 9.30 -19.02 15.41
C PRO A 43 9.53 -18.73 13.92
N LEU A 44 10.49 -19.43 13.28
CA LEU A 44 10.69 -19.36 11.84
C LEU A 44 9.43 -19.78 11.06
N TRP A 45 8.78 -20.88 11.47
CA TRP A 45 7.55 -21.34 10.81
C TRP A 45 6.39 -20.39 11.01
N ILE A 46 6.29 -19.74 12.18
CA ILE A 46 5.31 -18.67 12.43
C ILE A 46 5.55 -17.51 11.46
N GLY A 47 6.81 -17.08 11.33
CA GLY A 47 7.21 -16.03 10.40
C GLY A 47 6.95 -16.39 8.94
N LEU A 48 7.28 -17.62 8.52
CA LEU A 48 7.00 -18.11 7.17
C LEU A 48 5.49 -18.16 6.89
N ALA A 49 4.70 -18.68 7.81
CA ALA A 49 3.25 -18.74 7.65
C ALA A 49 2.63 -17.33 7.55
N LEU A 50 3.09 -16.37 8.35
CA LEU A 50 2.61 -15.00 8.28
C LEU A 50 3.07 -14.30 6.99
N GLY A 51 4.32 -14.47 6.60
CA GLY A 51 4.96 -13.74 5.49
C GLY A 51 4.65 -14.32 4.11
N SER A 52 4.36 -15.61 3.98
CA SER A 52 4.16 -16.30 2.69
C SER A 52 3.06 -15.68 1.83
N TYR A 53 2.03 -15.10 2.43
CA TYR A 53 1.05 -14.26 1.76
C TYR A 53 1.72 -13.12 0.97
N GLY A 54 2.65 -12.41 1.61
CA GLY A 54 3.39 -11.31 0.97
C GLY A 54 4.26 -11.76 -0.19
N LEU A 55 4.89 -12.93 -0.09
CA LEU A 55 5.73 -13.46 -1.16
C LEU A 55 4.92 -13.74 -2.44
N THR A 56 3.82 -14.46 -2.32
CA THR A 56 2.98 -14.78 -3.49
C THR A 56 2.29 -13.55 -4.05
N GLN A 57 1.90 -12.60 -3.19
CA GLN A 57 1.38 -11.32 -3.65
C GLN A 57 2.44 -10.52 -4.41
N ALA A 58 3.68 -10.46 -3.94
CA ALA A 58 4.77 -9.77 -4.63
C ALA A 58 5.03 -10.34 -6.03
N LEU A 59 5.02 -11.66 -6.15
CA LEU A 59 5.28 -12.35 -7.42
C LEU A 59 4.12 -12.20 -8.42
N LEU A 60 2.87 -12.21 -7.95
CA LEU A 60 1.70 -12.29 -8.82
C LEU A 60 1.00 -10.96 -9.07
N GLN A 61 1.27 -9.92 -8.27
CA GLN A 61 0.57 -8.64 -8.38
C GLN A 61 0.75 -7.96 -9.74
N LEU A 62 1.98 -7.89 -10.26
CA LEU A 62 2.24 -7.34 -11.59
C LEU A 62 1.70 -8.23 -12.72
N PRO A 63 1.92 -9.57 -12.73
CA PRO A 63 1.30 -10.47 -13.69
C PRO A 63 -0.23 -10.37 -13.72
N PHE A 64 -0.90 -10.34 -12.56
CA PHE A 64 -2.36 -10.19 -12.50
C PHE A 64 -2.83 -8.87 -13.11
N GLY A 65 -2.12 -7.77 -12.86
CA GLY A 65 -2.40 -6.48 -13.52
C GLY A 65 -2.37 -6.62 -15.04
N MET A 66 -1.27 -7.13 -15.59
CA MET A 66 -1.08 -7.30 -17.03
C MET A 66 -2.06 -8.31 -17.66
N TRP A 67 -2.33 -9.43 -17.01
CA TRP A 67 -3.32 -10.41 -17.50
C TRP A 67 -4.73 -9.84 -17.56
N SER A 68 -5.06 -8.90 -16.65
CA SER A 68 -6.36 -8.26 -16.63
C SER A 68 -6.66 -7.40 -17.86
N ASP A 69 -5.62 -6.97 -18.59
CA ASP A 69 -5.74 -6.24 -19.85
C ASP A 69 -6.23 -7.15 -20.99
N HIS A 70 -5.90 -8.45 -20.92
CA HIS A 70 -6.23 -9.44 -21.94
C HIS A 70 -7.46 -10.27 -21.60
N ILE A 71 -7.58 -10.74 -20.36
CA ILE A 71 -8.67 -11.63 -19.91
C ILE A 71 -9.90 -10.82 -19.47
N GLY A 72 -9.67 -9.54 -19.12
CA GLY A 72 -10.67 -8.65 -18.55
C GLY A 72 -10.51 -8.45 -17.03
N ARG A 73 -10.92 -7.28 -16.54
CA ARG A 73 -10.74 -6.89 -15.12
C ARG A 73 -11.53 -7.77 -14.17
N LYS A 74 -12.85 -7.90 -14.41
CA LYS A 74 -13.75 -8.65 -13.50
C LYS A 74 -13.43 -10.14 -13.40
N PRO A 75 -13.19 -10.89 -14.50
CA PRO A 75 -12.81 -12.30 -14.40
C PRO A 75 -11.60 -12.55 -13.52
N LEU A 76 -10.60 -11.68 -13.59
CA LEU A 76 -9.40 -11.80 -12.78
C LEU A 76 -9.65 -11.42 -11.31
N ILE A 77 -10.54 -10.47 -11.05
CA ILE A 77 -11.00 -10.16 -9.67
C ILE A 77 -11.74 -11.38 -9.09
N TYR A 78 -12.63 -12.03 -9.85
CA TYR A 78 -13.30 -13.26 -9.41
C TYR A 78 -12.32 -14.35 -9.08
N LEU A 79 -11.34 -14.63 -9.98
CA LEU A 79 -10.31 -15.63 -9.74
C LEU A 79 -9.53 -15.33 -8.45
N GLY A 80 -9.08 -14.10 -8.26
CA GLY A 80 -8.32 -13.73 -7.08
C GLY A 80 -9.10 -13.82 -5.78
N LEU A 81 -10.41 -13.45 -5.78
CA LEU A 81 -11.28 -13.61 -4.61
C LEU A 81 -11.55 -15.09 -4.29
N ILE A 82 -11.70 -15.93 -5.30
CA ILE A 82 -11.87 -17.38 -5.14
C ILE A 82 -10.60 -17.98 -4.54
N LEU A 83 -9.41 -17.64 -5.06
CA LEU A 83 -8.14 -18.09 -4.48
C LEU A 83 -7.99 -17.63 -3.03
N PHE A 84 -8.36 -16.37 -2.73
CA PHE A 84 -8.29 -15.85 -1.37
C PHE A 84 -9.27 -16.59 -0.43
N ALA A 85 -10.48 -16.91 -0.90
CA ALA A 85 -11.46 -17.70 -0.13
C ALA A 85 -10.97 -19.14 0.11
N ILE A 86 -10.45 -19.82 -0.92
CA ILE A 86 -9.91 -21.18 -0.79
C ILE A 86 -8.75 -21.20 0.19
N GLY A 87 -7.80 -20.27 0.07
CA GLY A 87 -6.69 -20.16 1.01
C GLY A 87 -7.15 -19.90 2.44
N SER A 88 -8.21 -19.10 2.62
CA SER A 88 -8.81 -18.85 3.93
C SER A 88 -9.46 -20.12 4.51
N LEU A 89 -10.13 -20.91 3.69
CA LEU A 89 -10.71 -22.19 4.14
C LEU A 89 -9.63 -23.18 4.54
N ILE A 90 -8.56 -23.30 3.74
CA ILE A 90 -7.42 -24.17 4.10
C ILE A 90 -6.79 -23.74 5.42
N ALA A 91 -6.59 -22.42 5.62
CA ALA A 91 -6.03 -21.88 6.85
C ALA A 91 -6.96 -22.10 8.05
N ALA A 92 -8.28 -22.04 7.86
CA ALA A 92 -9.27 -22.29 8.92
C ALA A 92 -9.25 -23.73 9.47
N TRP A 93 -8.97 -24.70 8.60
CA TRP A 93 -8.90 -26.12 8.96
C TRP A 93 -7.48 -26.69 8.96
N ALA A 94 -6.49 -25.82 9.05
CA ALA A 94 -5.10 -26.23 9.08
C ALA A 94 -4.79 -27.12 10.30
N PRO A 95 -4.35 -28.37 10.14
CA PRO A 95 -4.01 -29.25 11.26
C PRO A 95 -2.64 -28.92 11.87
N ASP A 96 -1.80 -28.19 11.15
CA ASP A 96 -0.43 -27.82 11.53
C ASP A 96 -0.01 -26.50 10.86
N VAL A 97 1.16 -26.00 11.22
CA VAL A 97 1.69 -24.73 10.72
C VAL A 97 2.04 -24.80 9.22
N VAL A 98 2.32 -25.98 8.67
CA VAL A 98 2.64 -26.14 7.24
C VAL A 98 1.38 -25.93 6.40
N TRP A 99 0.26 -26.56 6.78
CA TRP A 99 -1.02 -26.33 6.11
C TRP A 99 -1.53 -24.92 6.27
N LEU A 100 -1.29 -24.30 7.44
CA LEU A 100 -1.54 -22.86 7.62
C LEU A 100 -0.73 -22.03 6.62
N THR A 101 0.55 -22.36 6.43
CA THR A 101 1.42 -21.70 5.43
C THR A 101 0.88 -21.89 4.01
N VAL A 102 0.45 -23.11 3.64
CA VAL A 102 -0.15 -23.40 2.32
C VAL A 102 -1.39 -22.50 2.10
N GLY A 103 -2.27 -22.42 3.10
CA GLY A 103 -3.44 -21.52 3.04
C GLY A 103 -3.03 -20.07 2.80
N ARG A 104 -1.99 -19.58 3.47
CA ARG A 104 -1.45 -18.22 3.31
C ARG A 104 -0.82 -17.98 1.93
N VAL A 105 -0.10 -18.95 1.37
CA VAL A 105 0.43 -18.91 0.01
C VAL A 105 -0.70 -18.73 -1.00
N ILE A 106 -1.77 -19.53 -0.88
CA ILE A 106 -2.92 -19.47 -1.79
C ILE A 106 -3.69 -18.16 -1.61
N GLN A 107 -3.87 -17.66 -0.37
CA GLN A 107 -4.47 -16.35 -0.13
C GLN A 107 -3.69 -15.23 -0.84
N GLY A 108 -2.35 -15.23 -0.74
CA GLY A 108 -1.48 -14.25 -1.40
C GLY A 108 -1.53 -14.32 -2.93
N ALA A 109 -1.79 -15.52 -3.49
CA ALA A 109 -1.97 -15.69 -4.92
C ALA A 109 -3.21 -14.95 -5.47
N GLY A 110 -4.18 -14.59 -4.61
CA GLY A 110 -5.28 -13.69 -4.95
C GLY A 110 -4.86 -12.21 -5.07
N ALA A 111 -3.80 -11.92 -5.80
CA ALA A 111 -3.13 -10.60 -5.88
C ALA A 111 -3.87 -9.58 -6.77
N ILE A 112 -5.12 -9.24 -6.45
CA ILE A 112 -6.02 -8.41 -7.27
C ILE A 112 -5.87 -6.89 -7.08
N SER A 113 -4.96 -6.42 -6.24
CA SER A 113 -4.83 -4.99 -5.93
C SER A 113 -4.58 -4.13 -7.17
N ALA A 114 -3.67 -4.57 -8.06
CA ALA A 114 -3.40 -3.89 -9.32
C ALA A 114 -4.63 -3.91 -10.26
N VAL A 115 -5.35 -5.03 -10.30
CA VAL A 115 -6.56 -5.18 -11.13
C VAL A 115 -7.69 -4.27 -10.67
N ILE A 116 -7.89 -4.12 -9.35
CA ILE A 116 -8.89 -3.20 -8.78
C ILE A 116 -8.55 -1.76 -9.13
N THR A 117 -7.27 -1.40 -9.04
CA THR A 117 -6.79 -0.05 -9.39
C THR A 117 -7.01 0.26 -10.86
N ALA A 118 -6.73 -0.71 -11.74
CA ALA A 118 -6.96 -0.60 -13.17
C ALA A 118 -8.47 -0.48 -13.50
N LEU A 119 -9.31 -1.31 -12.88
CA LEU A 119 -10.76 -1.23 -13.05
C LEU A 119 -11.32 0.11 -12.55
N LEU A 120 -10.78 0.65 -11.46
CA LEU A 120 -11.16 1.98 -10.99
C LEU A 120 -10.81 3.05 -12.03
N ALA A 121 -9.64 2.95 -12.66
CA ALA A 121 -9.23 3.87 -13.73
C ALA A 121 -10.14 3.78 -14.95
N ASP A 122 -10.56 2.56 -15.34
CA ASP A 122 -11.50 2.34 -16.45
C ASP A 122 -12.91 2.91 -16.18
N LEU A 123 -13.33 2.97 -14.90
CA LEU A 123 -14.67 3.40 -14.48
C LEU A 123 -14.75 4.86 -14.02
N THR A 124 -13.61 5.56 -13.95
CA THR A 124 -13.54 6.95 -13.50
C THR A 124 -12.83 7.82 -14.51
N ARG A 125 -13.39 9.01 -14.74
CA ARG A 125 -12.71 10.03 -15.54
C ARG A 125 -11.42 10.47 -14.82
N GLU A 126 -10.42 10.82 -15.59
CA GLU A 126 -9.09 11.19 -15.10
C GLU A 126 -9.11 12.30 -14.05
N GLU A 127 -9.98 13.30 -14.22
CA GLU A 127 -10.21 14.40 -13.27
C GLU A 127 -10.61 13.90 -11.87
N ASN A 128 -11.35 12.80 -11.80
CA ASN A 128 -11.89 12.22 -10.58
C ASN A 128 -11.05 11.05 -10.04
N ARG A 129 -10.11 10.53 -10.83
CA ARG A 129 -9.31 9.34 -10.51
C ARG A 129 -8.52 9.50 -9.22
N THR A 130 -7.89 10.65 -9.01
CA THR A 130 -7.16 10.95 -7.77
C THR A 130 -8.06 10.87 -6.53
N ARG A 131 -9.31 11.36 -6.62
CA ARG A 131 -10.28 11.26 -5.52
C ARG A 131 -10.70 9.82 -5.28
N ALA A 132 -10.96 9.06 -6.34
CA ALA A 132 -11.34 7.66 -6.26
C ALA A 132 -10.21 6.80 -5.64
N MET A 133 -8.95 7.03 -6.03
CA MET A 133 -7.78 6.39 -5.44
C MET A 133 -7.60 6.75 -3.95
N ALA A 134 -7.85 8.01 -3.59
CA ALA A 134 -7.81 8.45 -2.19
C ALA A 134 -8.87 7.75 -1.33
N MET A 135 -10.06 7.46 -1.88
CA MET A 135 -11.09 6.67 -1.18
C MET A 135 -10.61 5.26 -0.87
N ILE A 136 -9.95 4.58 -1.83
CA ILE A 136 -9.34 3.26 -1.58
C ILE A 136 -8.27 3.37 -0.48
N GLY A 137 -7.35 4.33 -0.58
CA GLY A 137 -6.29 4.54 0.41
C GLY A 137 -6.83 4.77 1.83
N MET A 138 -7.86 5.62 1.97
CA MET A 138 -8.53 5.86 3.25
C MET A 138 -9.17 4.59 3.80
N THR A 139 -9.81 3.81 2.94
CA THR A 139 -10.43 2.54 3.32
C THR A 139 -9.41 1.53 3.84
N ILE A 140 -8.21 1.45 3.24
CA ILE A 140 -7.12 0.57 3.71
C ILE A 140 -6.71 0.96 5.13
N GLY A 141 -6.44 2.26 5.37
CA GLY A 141 -6.02 2.76 6.69
C GLY A 141 -7.06 2.52 7.78
N LEU A 142 -8.34 2.80 7.50
CA LEU A 142 -9.44 2.54 8.43
C LEU A 142 -9.59 1.03 8.71
N THR A 143 -9.55 0.20 7.67
CA THR A 143 -9.65 -1.26 7.81
C THR A 143 -8.51 -1.81 8.67
N PHE A 144 -7.29 -1.32 8.49
CA PHE A 144 -6.15 -1.70 9.32
C PHE A 144 -6.39 -1.34 10.80
N ALA A 145 -6.80 -0.11 11.09
CA ALA A 145 -7.08 0.35 12.44
C ALA A 145 -8.19 -0.47 13.12
N PHE A 146 -9.30 -0.71 12.42
CA PHE A 146 -10.39 -1.54 12.92
C PHE A 146 -9.95 -2.98 13.16
N SER A 147 -9.12 -3.53 12.29
CA SER A 147 -8.67 -4.92 12.41
C SER A 147 -7.81 -5.17 13.63
N LEU A 148 -6.96 -4.20 14.02
CA LEU A 148 -6.12 -4.32 15.22
C LEU A 148 -6.94 -4.40 16.51
N VAL A 149 -8.15 -3.86 16.51
CA VAL A 149 -9.09 -3.91 17.64
C VAL A 149 -10.02 -5.11 17.53
N LEU A 150 -10.60 -5.32 16.35
CA LEU A 150 -11.57 -6.38 16.13
C LEU A 150 -10.93 -7.78 16.12
N GLY A 151 -9.68 -7.94 15.67
CA GLY A 151 -8.99 -9.22 15.64
C GLY A 151 -8.94 -9.89 17.00
N PRO A 152 -8.34 -9.26 18.04
CA PRO A 152 -8.36 -9.80 19.41
C PRO A 152 -9.76 -10.03 19.96
N LEU A 153 -10.69 -9.11 19.74
CA LEU A 153 -12.07 -9.25 20.20
C LEU A 153 -12.79 -10.44 19.57
N LEU A 154 -12.67 -10.62 18.26
CA LEU A 154 -13.29 -11.74 17.53
C LEU A 154 -12.68 -13.08 17.93
N THR A 155 -11.38 -13.12 18.21
CA THR A 155 -10.70 -14.33 18.66
C THR A 155 -11.35 -14.93 19.91
N ARG A 156 -11.87 -14.08 20.79
CA ARG A 156 -12.60 -14.52 21.99
C ARG A 156 -13.85 -15.34 21.68
N TYR A 157 -14.57 -15.01 20.59
CA TYR A 157 -15.87 -15.62 20.28
C TYR A 157 -15.78 -16.74 19.25
N ILE A 158 -14.92 -16.58 18.25
CA ILE A 158 -14.84 -17.50 17.10
C ILE A 158 -13.46 -18.10 16.88
N GLY A 159 -12.46 -17.70 17.68
CA GLY A 159 -11.06 -18.13 17.49
C GLY A 159 -10.44 -17.62 16.18
N VAL A 160 -9.16 -17.90 15.99
CA VAL A 160 -8.48 -17.55 14.72
C VAL A 160 -8.99 -18.38 13.53
N PRO A 161 -9.28 -19.70 13.68
CA PRO A 161 -9.97 -20.45 12.61
C PRO A 161 -11.29 -19.81 12.18
N GLY A 162 -12.09 -19.32 13.13
CA GLY A 162 -13.33 -18.59 12.84
C GLY A 162 -13.11 -17.28 12.10
N ILE A 163 -11.99 -16.55 12.35
CA ILE A 163 -11.62 -15.36 11.59
C ILE A 163 -11.29 -15.73 10.13
N PHE A 164 -10.61 -16.83 9.88
CA PHE A 164 -10.37 -17.31 8.52
C PHE A 164 -11.67 -17.72 7.82
N LEU A 165 -12.60 -18.38 8.52
CA LEU A 165 -13.95 -18.68 7.98
C LEU A 165 -14.71 -17.39 7.66
N LEU A 166 -14.71 -16.42 8.57
CA LEU A 166 -15.29 -15.10 8.34
C LEU A 166 -14.69 -14.45 7.10
N THR A 167 -13.39 -14.54 6.91
CA THR A 167 -12.70 -14.04 5.71
C THR A 167 -13.22 -14.71 4.44
N ALA A 168 -13.43 -16.03 4.43
CA ALA A 168 -14.00 -16.73 3.29
C ALA A 168 -15.43 -16.25 3.00
N VAL A 169 -16.25 -16.04 4.03
CA VAL A 169 -17.61 -15.48 3.91
C VAL A 169 -17.58 -14.05 3.33
N LEU A 170 -16.67 -13.21 3.82
CA LEU A 170 -16.48 -11.85 3.29
C LEU A 170 -16.09 -11.87 1.80
N CYS A 171 -15.31 -12.87 1.37
CA CYS A 171 -14.99 -13.04 -0.06
C CYS A 171 -16.25 -13.39 -0.88
N VAL A 172 -17.18 -14.18 -0.35
CA VAL A 172 -18.47 -14.43 -1.04
C VAL A 172 -19.26 -13.13 -1.19
N PHE A 173 -19.36 -12.32 -0.15
CA PHE A 173 -19.98 -10.99 -0.25
C PHE A 173 -19.26 -10.07 -1.25
N ALA A 174 -17.94 -10.14 -1.29
CA ALA A 174 -17.13 -9.42 -2.25
C ALA A 174 -17.43 -9.86 -3.70
N LEU A 175 -17.54 -11.18 -3.96
CA LEU A 175 -17.94 -11.74 -5.27
C LEU A 175 -19.32 -11.23 -5.70
N LEU A 176 -20.31 -11.25 -4.80
CA LEU A 176 -21.64 -10.72 -5.04
C LEU A 176 -21.60 -9.21 -5.30
N GLY A 177 -20.78 -8.47 -4.55
CA GLY A 177 -20.56 -7.03 -4.76
C GLY A 177 -19.98 -6.72 -6.14
N VAL A 178 -19.00 -7.50 -6.61
CA VAL A 178 -18.45 -7.36 -7.97
C VAL A 178 -19.52 -7.59 -9.03
N TYR A 179 -20.40 -8.56 -8.82
CA TYR A 179 -21.46 -8.89 -9.77
C TYR A 179 -22.55 -7.82 -9.82
N TRP A 180 -23.08 -7.36 -8.67
CA TRP A 180 -24.26 -6.51 -8.60
C TRP A 180 -23.97 -5.00 -8.50
N ILE A 181 -22.86 -4.62 -7.85
CA ILE A 181 -22.59 -3.21 -7.52
C ILE A 181 -21.66 -2.58 -8.54
N ILE A 182 -20.59 -3.30 -8.94
CA ILE A 182 -19.55 -2.72 -9.79
C ILE A 182 -19.98 -2.77 -11.25
N PRO A 183 -20.01 -1.62 -11.96
CA PRO A 183 -20.37 -1.58 -13.38
C PRO A 183 -19.36 -2.35 -14.24
N ASN A 184 -19.77 -2.76 -15.45
CA ASN A 184 -18.83 -3.24 -16.44
C ASN A 184 -18.18 -2.04 -17.14
N PRO A 185 -16.87 -2.03 -17.37
CA PRO A 185 -16.23 -0.98 -18.16
C PRO A 185 -16.74 -1.07 -19.62
N VAL A 186 -17.00 0.07 -20.23
CA VAL A 186 -17.44 0.14 -21.64
C VAL A 186 -16.29 -0.25 -22.58
N ALA A 187 -15.06 0.12 -22.20
CA ALA A 187 -13.83 -0.26 -22.87
C ALA A 187 -12.72 -0.41 -21.82
N THR A 188 -11.87 -1.39 -22.01
CA THR A 188 -10.64 -1.53 -21.23
C THR A 188 -9.54 -0.82 -21.99
N ARG A 189 -8.95 0.22 -21.39
CA ARG A 189 -7.82 0.98 -21.94
C ARG A 189 -6.65 0.92 -20.99
N PHE A 190 -5.44 1.01 -21.55
CA PHE A 190 -4.25 1.16 -20.72
C PHE A 190 -4.18 2.57 -20.16
N HIS A 191 -3.98 2.70 -18.86
CA HIS A 191 -3.86 3.98 -18.16
C HIS A 191 -2.45 4.10 -17.53
N SER A 192 -1.59 4.89 -18.12
CA SER A 192 -0.19 5.04 -17.73
C SER A 192 0.01 5.56 -16.30
N ASP A 193 -0.96 6.27 -15.77
CA ASP A 193 -0.98 6.79 -14.40
C ASP A 193 -1.43 5.77 -13.34
N ALA A 194 -2.08 4.68 -13.76
CA ALA A 194 -2.65 3.67 -12.88
C ALA A 194 -2.08 2.26 -13.09
N GLU A 195 -1.57 1.95 -14.29
CA GLU A 195 -1.16 0.61 -14.69
C GLU A 195 0.35 0.48 -14.92
N ALA A 196 0.89 -0.70 -14.61
CA ALA A 196 2.30 -0.98 -14.80
C ALA A 196 2.58 -1.43 -16.24
N SER A 197 3.65 -0.88 -16.85
CA SER A 197 4.15 -1.27 -18.16
C SER A 197 5.57 -1.83 -18.07
N PRO A 198 5.84 -3.03 -18.60
CA PRO A 198 7.19 -3.60 -18.63
C PRO A 198 8.20 -2.70 -19.35
N ALA A 199 7.78 -1.99 -20.40
CA ALA A 199 8.64 -1.07 -21.14
C ALA A 199 9.16 0.11 -20.31
N ARG A 200 8.41 0.51 -19.27
CA ARG A 200 8.76 1.64 -18.39
C ARG A 200 9.50 1.19 -17.12
N LEU A 201 9.57 -0.10 -16.85
CA LEU A 201 10.22 -0.66 -15.67
C LEU A 201 11.71 -0.24 -15.55
N PRO A 202 12.55 -0.26 -16.62
CA PRO A 202 13.93 0.18 -16.53
C PRO A 202 14.08 1.65 -16.09
N ALA A 203 13.19 2.53 -16.53
CA ALA A 203 13.21 3.95 -16.15
C ALA A 203 12.93 4.12 -14.63
N VAL A 204 11.98 3.36 -14.09
CA VAL A 204 11.65 3.36 -12.66
C VAL A 204 12.81 2.79 -11.83
N LEU A 205 13.39 1.65 -12.24
CA LEU A 205 14.47 0.97 -11.52
C LEU A 205 15.83 1.70 -11.62
N ARG A 206 16.01 2.61 -12.56
CA ARG A 206 17.20 3.47 -12.65
C ARG A 206 17.07 4.77 -11.86
N ASN A 207 15.85 5.14 -11.47
CA ASN A 207 15.62 6.36 -10.70
C ASN A 207 16.00 6.16 -9.23
N ARG A 208 17.09 6.79 -8.81
CA ARG A 208 17.65 6.66 -7.44
C ARG A 208 16.67 7.11 -6.36
N GLU A 209 15.87 8.14 -6.61
CA GLU A 209 14.90 8.63 -5.63
C GLU A 209 13.74 7.65 -5.45
N LEU A 210 13.26 7.05 -6.55
CA LEU A 210 12.24 5.99 -6.47
C LEU A 210 12.78 4.73 -5.77
N LEU A 211 14.05 4.35 -6.04
CA LEU A 211 14.68 3.22 -5.34
C LEU A 211 14.78 3.45 -3.82
N ARG A 212 15.07 4.69 -3.38
CA ARG A 212 15.08 5.06 -1.95
C ARG A 212 13.70 4.91 -1.31
N LEU A 213 12.64 5.32 -2.03
CA LEU A 213 11.27 5.17 -1.56
C LEU A 213 10.81 3.70 -1.57
N ASN A 214 11.22 2.91 -2.58
CA ASN A 214 10.94 1.48 -2.65
C ASN A 214 11.63 0.70 -1.53
N PHE A 215 12.89 1.06 -1.19
CA PHE A 215 13.54 0.53 0.00
C PHE A 215 12.79 0.94 1.27
N GLY A 216 12.29 2.18 1.33
CA GLY A 216 11.53 2.70 2.46
C GLY A 216 10.26 1.89 2.75
N ILE A 217 9.44 1.64 1.74
CA ILE A 217 8.21 0.85 1.93
C ILE A 217 8.52 -0.60 2.28
N PHE A 218 9.55 -1.18 1.67
CA PHE A 218 10.06 -2.51 2.02
C PHE A 218 10.46 -2.55 3.50
N ALA A 219 11.28 -1.62 3.98
CA ALA A 219 11.77 -1.58 5.35
C ALA A 219 10.63 -1.33 6.36
N LEU A 220 9.70 -0.42 6.03
CA LEU A 220 8.53 -0.12 6.85
C LEU A 220 7.67 -1.37 7.10
N HIS A 221 7.37 -2.12 6.05
CA HIS A 221 6.54 -3.31 6.15
C HIS A 221 7.30 -4.53 6.66
N ALA A 222 8.62 -4.59 6.44
CA ALA A 222 9.46 -5.59 7.09
C ALA A 222 9.46 -5.41 8.61
N ALA A 223 9.64 -4.18 9.10
CA ALA A 223 9.53 -3.88 10.52
C ALA A 223 8.14 -4.15 11.07
N GLN A 224 7.07 -3.85 10.31
CA GLN A 224 5.69 -4.12 10.70
C GLN A 224 5.45 -5.61 10.94
N MET A 225 5.83 -6.46 9.99
CA MET A 225 5.60 -7.90 10.11
C MET A 225 6.48 -8.55 11.17
N ALA A 226 7.75 -8.15 11.26
CA ALA A 226 8.63 -8.61 12.33
C ALA A 226 8.05 -8.26 13.71
N MET A 227 7.51 -7.05 13.85
CA MET A 227 6.84 -6.62 15.09
C MET A 227 5.62 -7.51 15.41
N PHE A 228 4.75 -7.81 14.44
CA PHE A 228 3.57 -8.66 14.69
C PHE A 228 3.90 -10.14 14.97
N VAL A 229 5.10 -10.61 14.64
CA VAL A 229 5.60 -11.92 15.10
C VAL A 229 5.92 -11.89 16.60
N VAL A 230 6.38 -10.77 17.15
CA VAL A 230 6.97 -10.69 18.51
C VAL A 230 6.06 -10.01 19.53
N ILE A 231 5.43 -8.90 19.19
CA ILE A 231 4.65 -8.07 20.13
C ILE A 231 3.52 -8.83 20.82
N PRO A 232 2.74 -9.69 20.16
CA PRO A 232 1.69 -10.44 20.85
C PRO A 232 2.23 -11.27 22.02
N PHE A 233 3.41 -11.88 21.87
CA PHE A 233 4.06 -12.62 22.96
C PHE A 233 4.55 -11.69 24.10
N LEU A 234 5.06 -10.51 23.78
CA LEU A 234 5.50 -9.53 24.78
C LEU A 234 4.31 -8.97 25.59
N LEU A 235 3.20 -8.68 24.92
CA LEU A 235 1.98 -8.22 25.61
C LEU A 235 1.44 -9.28 26.58
N THR A 236 1.56 -10.56 26.24
CA THR A 236 1.18 -11.65 27.13
C THR A 236 2.22 -11.86 28.24
N LYS A 237 3.52 -11.98 27.93
CA LYS A 237 4.57 -12.33 28.88
C LYS A 237 4.91 -11.18 29.83
N THR A 238 5.20 -10.00 29.29
CA THR A 238 5.62 -8.83 30.08
C THR A 238 4.43 -8.01 30.55
N GLY A 239 3.36 -7.92 29.70
CA GLY A 239 2.16 -7.17 30.03
C GLY A 239 1.15 -7.91 30.88
N GLY A 240 1.24 -9.25 30.95
CA GLY A 240 0.24 -10.07 31.64
C GLY A 240 -1.17 -10.00 31.02
N LEU A 241 -1.25 -9.56 29.75
CA LEU A 241 -2.53 -9.41 29.05
C LEU A 241 -2.87 -10.68 28.29
N ASP A 242 -4.07 -11.18 28.50
CA ASP A 242 -4.63 -12.23 27.64
C ASP A 242 -4.80 -11.72 26.21
N HIS A 243 -4.69 -12.61 25.24
CA HIS A 243 -4.70 -12.26 23.81
C HIS A 243 -5.96 -11.51 23.37
N ASP A 244 -7.11 -11.75 23.99
CA ASP A 244 -8.38 -11.08 23.72
C ASP A 244 -8.47 -9.65 24.32
N HIS A 245 -7.51 -9.27 25.17
CA HIS A 245 -7.38 -7.94 25.76
C HIS A 245 -6.30 -7.07 25.08
N HIS A 246 -5.53 -7.58 24.12
CA HIS A 246 -4.51 -6.82 23.40
C HIS A 246 -5.05 -5.56 22.71
N TRP A 247 -6.33 -5.52 22.36
CA TRP A 247 -6.99 -4.35 21.80
C TRP A 247 -6.90 -3.11 22.71
N GLN A 248 -6.82 -3.31 24.05
CA GLN A 248 -6.68 -2.22 25.03
C GLN A 248 -5.36 -1.44 24.86
N VAL A 249 -4.34 -2.10 24.31
CA VAL A 249 -3.07 -1.46 23.94
C VAL A 249 -3.15 -0.93 22.52
N TYR A 250 -3.60 -1.73 21.55
CA TYR A 250 -3.61 -1.32 20.15
C TYR A 250 -4.52 -0.12 19.89
N LEU A 251 -5.72 -0.08 20.48
CA LEU A 251 -6.68 1.01 20.21
C LEU A 251 -6.12 2.39 20.56
N PRO A 252 -5.63 2.67 21.78
CA PRO A 252 -5.13 4.01 22.11
C PRO A 252 -3.89 4.40 21.31
N VAL A 253 -2.95 3.47 21.06
CA VAL A 253 -1.73 3.80 20.31
C VAL A 253 -2.02 4.06 18.82
N VAL A 254 -2.96 3.32 18.21
CA VAL A 254 -3.38 3.52 16.83
C VAL A 254 -4.15 4.84 16.68
N VAL A 255 -5.09 5.11 17.59
CA VAL A 255 -5.85 6.38 17.59
C VAL A 255 -4.90 7.57 17.75
N LEU A 256 -3.95 7.49 18.69
CA LEU A 256 -2.93 8.52 18.87
C LEU A 256 -2.10 8.72 17.58
N GLY A 257 -1.73 7.62 16.92
CA GLY A 257 -1.02 7.67 15.64
C GLY A 257 -1.80 8.41 14.56
N PHE A 258 -3.10 8.14 14.40
CA PHE A 258 -3.96 8.85 13.44
C PHE A 258 -4.14 10.32 13.78
N VAL A 259 -4.38 10.65 15.06
CA VAL A 259 -4.55 12.04 15.51
C VAL A 259 -3.31 12.87 15.24
N LEU A 260 -2.11 12.33 15.49
CA LEU A 260 -0.85 13.06 15.26
C LEU A 260 -0.38 13.04 13.80
N MET A 261 -0.80 12.05 13.00
CA MET A 261 -0.52 11.98 11.57
C MET A 261 -1.10 13.20 10.82
N VAL A 262 -2.36 13.55 11.10
CA VAL A 262 -3.08 14.59 10.34
C VAL A 262 -2.37 15.95 10.38
N PRO A 263 -2.02 16.54 11.55
CA PRO A 263 -1.30 17.81 11.59
C PRO A 263 0.09 17.73 11.00
N ALA A 264 0.79 16.59 11.14
CA ALA A 264 2.11 16.39 10.53
C ALA A 264 2.06 16.47 9.00
N ILE A 265 1.08 15.79 8.37
CA ILE A 265 0.89 15.82 6.92
C ILE A 265 0.48 17.21 6.45
N ILE A 266 -0.48 17.86 7.12
CA ILE A 266 -0.92 19.21 6.79
C ILE A 266 0.26 20.19 6.86
N TYR A 267 1.09 20.08 7.89
CA TYR A 267 2.29 20.91 8.02
C TYR A 267 3.26 20.66 6.87
N GLY A 268 3.54 19.40 6.55
CA GLY A 268 4.44 19.00 5.46
C GLY A 268 4.01 19.53 4.10
N GLU A 269 2.72 19.38 3.78
CA GLU A 269 2.16 19.80 2.49
C GLU A 269 2.03 21.34 2.39
N LYS A 270 1.43 22.01 3.38
CA LYS A 270 1.22 23.47 3.34
C LYS A 270 2.51 24.28 3.41
N LYS A 271 3.53 23.80 4.11
CA LYS A 271 4.82 24.47 4.24
C LYS A 271 5.88 23.99 3.25
N HIS A 272 5.52 23.08 2.33
CA HIS A 272 6.46 22.44 1.38
C HIS A 272 7.65 21.76 2.09
N ARG A 273 7.42 21.21 3.29
CA ARG A 273 8.40 20.55 4.15
C ARG A 273 8.19 19.03 4.26
N LEU A 274 7.61 18.43 3.24
CA LEU A 274 7.25 17.01 3.26
C LEU A 274 8.47 16.11 3.52
N LYS A 275 9.65 16.43 2.94
CA LYS A 275 10.91 15.73 3.24
C LYS A 275 11.27 15.80 4.72
N GLN A 276 11.11 16.95 5.37
CA GLN A 276 11.45 17.10 6.79
C GLN A 276 10.54 16.25 7.67
N VAL A 277 9.22 16.26 7.39
CA VAL A 277 8.25 15.41 8.09
C VAL A 277 8.57 13.93 7.87
N PHE A 278 8.93 13.54 6.66
CA PHE A 278 9.31 12.18 6.30
C PHE A 278 10.55 11.71 7.07
N VAL A 279 11.64 12.50 7.06
CA VAL A 279 12.88 12.19 7.81
C VAL A 279 12.62 12.15 9.31
N PHE A 280 11.81 13.08 9.85
CA PHE A 280 11.42 13.08 11.25
C PHE A 280 10.67 11.79 11.63
N ALA A 281 9.71 11.36 10.80
CA ALA A 281 8.96 10.13 11.07
C ALA A 281 9.86 8.88 11.01
N ILE A 282 10.84 8.81 10.09
CA ILE A 282 11.82 7.71 10.07
C ILE A 282 12.69 7.75 11.34
N SER A 283 13.11 8.93 11.79
CA SER A 283 13.88 9.07 13.04
C SER A 283 13.08 8.58 14.24
N LEU A 284 11.79 8.91 14.30
CA LEU A 284 10.88 8.43 15.33
C LEU A 284 10.73 6.90 15.29
N MET A 285 10.65 6.32 14.07
CA MET A 285 10.62 4.88 13.88
C MET A 285 11.92 4.20 14.35
N CYS A 286 13.09 4.81 14.07
CA CYS A 286 14.36 4.34 14.58
C CYS A 286 14.37 4.30 16.12
N ILE A 287 13.92 5.38 16.76
CA ILE A 287 13.83 5.46 18.23
C ILE A 287 12.92 4.35 18.76
N ALA A 288 11.76 4.15 18.16
CA ALA A 288 10.82 3.11 18.56
C ALA A 288 11.46 1.71 18.49
N GLN A 289 12.11 1.38 17.37
CA GLN A 289 12.76 0.07 17.19
C GLN A 289 13.95 -0.15 18.10
N ILE A 290 14.79 0.88 18.32
CA ILE A 290 15.90 0.82 19.26
C ILE A 290 15.38 0.65 20.70
N SER A 291 14.32 1.39 21.07
CA SER A 291 13.71 1.25 22.39
C SER A 291 13.16 -0.14 22.61
N MET A 292 12.49 -0.73 21.61
CA MET A 292 12.01 -2.11 21.66
C MET A 292 13.16 -3.14 21.70
N ALA A 293 14.34 -2.84 21.15
CA ALA A 293 15.50 -3.74 21.24
C ALA A 293 16.13 -3.75 22.65
N LEU A 294 16.05 -2.64 23.38
CA LEU A 294 16.80 -2.43 24.62
C LEU A 294 15.95 -2.53 25.90
N TRP A 295 14.67 -2.16 25.85
CA TRP A 295 13.83 -2.02 27.06
C TRP A 295 12.54 -2.85 26.98
N LEU A 296 12.69 -4.19 26.97
CA LEU A 296 11.57 -5.13 26.87
C LEU A 296 11.02 -5.61 28.23
N ASP A 297 11.69 -5.27 29.32
CA ASP A 297 11.34 -5.73 30.66
C ASP A 297 10.21 -4.90 31.30
N SER A 298 9.87 -3.76 30.71
CA SER A 298 8.85 -2.84 31.21
C SER A 298 7.67 -2.78 30.24
N PHE A 299 6.48 -3.15 30.73
CA PHE A 299 5.24 -3.03 29.95
C PHE A 299 4.99 -1.57 29.48
N ALA A 300 5.23 -0.59 30.38
CA ALA A 300 5.08 0.82 30.02
C ALA A 300 6.05 1.25 28.89
N ALA A 301 7.28 0.75 28.90
CA ALA A 301 8.25 1.02 27.84
C ALA A 301 7.81 0.40 26.50
N ILE A 302 7.27 -0.82 26.50
CA ILE A 302 6.71 -1.48 25.31
C ILE A 302 5.55 -0.65 24.74
N VAL A 303 4.60 -0.22 25.58
CA VAL A 303 3.45 0.59 25.15
C VAL A 303 3.89 1.95 24.60
N ALA A 304 4.85 2.61 25.26
CA ALA A 304 5.41 3.88 24.78
C ALA A 304 6.12 3.72 23.42
N ALA A 305 6.92 2.67 23.26
CA ALA A 305 7.60 2.38 21.99
C ALA A 305 6.59 2.02 20.88
N LEU A 306 5.51 1.29 21.19
CA LEU A 306 4.41 1.03 20.27
C LEU A 306 3.69 2.32 19.86
N ALA A 307 3.47 3.26 20.80
CA ALA A 307 2.87 4.54 20.48
C ALA A 307 3.76 5.33 19.49
N LEU A 308 5.07 5.42 19.75
CA LEU A 308 6.02 6.03 18.82
C LEU A 308 6.02 5.34 17.46
N TYR A 309 5.99 4.00 17.45
CA TYR A 309 5.90 3.20 16.24
C TYR A 309 4.66 3.56 15.41
N PHE A 310 3.45 3.54 15.99
CA PHE A 310 2.22 3.79 15.24
C PHE A 310 2.10 5.25 14.78
N ILE A 311 2.61 6.21 15.55
CA ILE A 311 2.72 7.61 15.09
C ILE A 311 3.59 7.69 13.84
N ALA A 312 4.80 7.13 13.90
CA ALA A 312 5.73 7.12 12.79
C ALA A 312 5.17 6.35 11.59
N PHE A 313 4.62 5.15 11.81
CA PHE A 313 4.04 4.29 10.79
C PHE A 313 2.94 5.00 10.00
N ASN A 314 1.97 5.61 10.68
CA ASN A 314 0.87 6.29 10.02
C ASN A 314 1.34 7.50 9.19
N ILE A 315 2.29 8.29 9.69
CA ILE A 315 2.89 9.41 8.94
C ILE A 315 3.61 8.88 7.69
N LEU A 316 4.40 7.82 7.83
CA LEU A 316 5.18 7.23 6.73
C LEU A 316 4.28 6.58 5.69
N GLU A 317 3.26 5.83 6.12
CA GLU A 317 2.30 5.17 5.22
C GLU A 317 1.50 6.17 4.38
N ALA A 318 1.18 7.34 4.95
CA ALA A 318 0.50 8.39 4.21
C ALA A 318 1.44 9.22 3.31
N THR A 319 2.71 9.41 3.70
CA THR A 319 3.64 10.26 2.95
C THR A 319 4.34 9.53 1.82
N LEU A 320 4.65 8.23 1.97
CA LEU A 320 5.36 7.44 0.95
C LEU A 320 4.66 7.40 -0.40
N PRO A 321 3.35 7.06 -0.52
CA PRO A 321 2.65 7.06 -1.80
C PRO A 321 2.60 8.46 -2.44
N SER A 322 2.45 9.51 -1.61
CA SER A 322 2.50 10.90 -2.07
C SER A 322 3.86 11.25 -2.69
N LEU A 323 4.96 10.85 -2.04
CA LEU A 323 6.31 11.06 -2.55
C LEU A 323 6.56 10.30 -3.85
N VAL A 324 6.17 9.01 -3.92
CA VAL A 324 6.28 8.22 -5.15
C VAL A 324 5.53 8.90 -6.30
N SER A 325 4.29 9.32 -6.06
CA SER A 325 3.47 10.01 -7.08
C SER A 325 4.05 11.34 -7.55
N LYS A 326 4.74 12.08 -6.67
CA LYS A 326 5.38 13.38 -7.03
C LYS A 326 6.69 13.19 -7.79
N ILE A 327 7.46 12.14 -7.47
CA ILE A 327 8.79 11.88 -8.03
C ILE A 327 8.72 11.05 -9.32
N ALA A 328 7.76 10.13 -9.42
CA ALA A 328 7.61 9.28 -10.60
C ALA A 328 7.39 10.12 -11.87
N PRO A 329 8.02 9.77 -13.00
CA PRO A 329 7.69 10.38 -14.30
C PRO A 329 6.19 10.21 -14.59
N ALA A 330 5.57 11.21 -15.22
CA ALA A 330 4.12 11.19 -15.45
C ALA A 330 3.67 9.95 -16.24
N GLU A 331 4.44 9.58 -17.26
CA GLU A 331 4.20 8.41 -18.11
C GLU A 331 4.46 7.05 -17.42
N ALA A 332 5.21 7.01 -16.33
CA ALA A 332 5.62 5.79 -15.63
C ALA A 332 5.04 5.68 -14.21
N LYS A 333 4.05 6.50 -13.87
CA LYS A 333 3.50 6.60 -12.52
C LYS A 333 2.86 5.28 -12.06
N GLY A 334 2.05 4.65 -12.90
CA GLY A 334 1.46 3.35 -12.60
C GLY A 334 2.53 2.26 -12.39
N THR A 335 3.59 2.26 -13.22
CA THR A 335 4.72 1.33 -13.06
C THR A 335 5.48 1.59 -11.75
N ALA A 336 5.70 2.86 -11.38
CA ALA A 336 6.36 3.21 -10.11
C ALA A 336 5.55 2.74 -8.90
N ILE A 337 4.23 2.90 -8.93
CA ILE A 337 3.30 2.39 -7.89
C ILE A 337 3.32 0.86 -7.86
N GLY A 338 3.37 0.19 -9.01
CA GLY A 338 3.49 -1.28 -9.10
C GLY A 338 4.76 -1.81 -8.43
N VAL A 339 5.92 -1.21 -8.71
CA VAL A 339 7.20 -1.55 -8.08
C VAL A 339 7.17 -1.25 -6.57
N TYR A 340 6.60 -0.13 -6.18
CA TYR A 340 6.39 0.24 -4.78
C TYR A 340 5.56 -0.81 -4.02
N ASN A 341 4.43 -1.23 -4.56
CA ASN A 341 3.57 -2.24 -3.95
C ASN A 341 4.25 -3.63 -3.91
N THR A 342 5.06 -3.96 -4.92
CA THR A 342 5.89 -5.18 -4.90
C THR A 342 6.92 -5.12 -3.77
N GLY A 343 7.60 -3.98 -3.61
CA GLY A 343 8.51 -3.73 -2.49
C GLY A 343 7.84 -3.87 -1.13
N GLN A 344 6.62 -3.33 -0.99
CA GLN A 344 5.77 -3.51 0.19
C GLN A 344 5.54 -4.99 0.51
N SER A 345 5.09 -5.76 -0.48
CA SER A 345 4.76 -7.17 -0.32
C SER A 345 5.99 -8.03 -0.01
N LEU A 346 7.15 -7.72 -0.61
CA LEU A 346 8.43 -8.34 -0.25
C LEU A 346 8.83 -8.00 1.20
N GLY A 347 8.58 -6.76 1.64
CA GLY A 347 8.78 -6.35 3.03
C GLY A 347 7.98 -7.22 4.00
N LEU A 348 6.70 -7.46 3.70
CA LEU A 348 5.85 -8.35 4.51
C LEU A 348 6.47 -9.75 4.67
N PHE A 349 6.95 -10.34 3.57
CA PHE A 349 7.57 -11.66 3.59
C PHE A 349 8.88 -11.68 4.37
N VAL A 350 9.82 -10.80 4.00
CA VAL A 350 11.16 -10.77 4.61
C VAL A 350 11.06 -10.43 6.09
N GLY A 351 10.22 -9.45 6.45
CA GLY A 351 10.04 -9.03 7.85
C GLY A 351 9.51 -10.14 8.73
N ALA A 352 8.47 -10.84 8.29
CA ALA A 352 7.91 -11.96 9.05
C ALA A 352 8.91 -13.13 9.14
N SER A 353 9.50 -13.54 8.01
CA SER A 353 10.37 -14.72 7.96
C SER A 353 11.68 -14.50 8.70
N VAL A 354 12.38 -13.38 8.43
CA VAL A 354 13.64 -13.05 9.11
C VAL A 354 13.37 -12.67 10.57
N GLY A 355 12.28 -11.93 10.84
CA GLY A 355 11.86 -11.58 12.20
C GLY A 355 11.59 -12.83 13.04
N GLY A 356 10.87 -13.82 12.48
CA GLY A 356 10.64 -15.10 13.13
C GLY A 356 11.91 -15.90 13.40
N ALA A 357 12.81 -16.00 12.40
CA ALA A 357 14.10 -16.67 12.58
C ALA A 357 14.95 -16.02 13.69
N LEU A 358 15.06 -14.69 13.66
CA LEU A 358 15.84 -13.94 14.66
C LEU A 358 15.20 -14.02 16.06
N TYR A 359 13.87 -14.06 16.12
CA TYR A 359 13.16 -14.31 17.38
C TYR A 359 13.52 -15.67 17.96
N GLY A 360 13.61 -16.72 17.13
CA GLY A 360 14.01 -18.05 17.57
C GLY A 360 15.47 -18.12 18.05
N TRP A 361 16.40 -17.40 17.39
CA TRP A 361 17.83 -17.47 17.71
C TRP A 361 18.28 -16.50 18.82
N TYR A 362 17.73 -15.29 18.82
CA TYR A 362 18.21 -14.18 19.65
C TYR A 362 17.09 -13.53 20.49
N GLY A 363 15.87 -14.09 20.45
CA GLY A 363 14.73 -13.53 21.16
C GLY A 363 14.22 -12.20 20.56
N SER A 364 13.39 -11.53 21.33
CA SER A 364 12.73 -10.29 20.90
C SER A 364 13.72 -9.19 20.55
N SER A 365 14.80 -9.04 21.35
CA SER A 365 15.84 -8.03 21.11
C SER A 365 16.53 -8.20 19.76
N GLY A 366 16.78 -9.44 19.32
CA GLY A 366 17.37 -9.71 18.01
C GLY A 366 16.47 -9.27 16.86
N THR A 367 15.18 -9.53 16.96
CA THR A 367 14.20 -9.09 15.93
C THR A 367 14.13 -7.56 15.85
N PHE A 368 14.03 -6.87 16.98
CA PHE A 368 13.97 -5.41 16.98
C PHE A 368 15.30 -4.75 16.62
N ALA A 369 16.44 -5.37 16.93
CA ALA A 369 17.75 -4.91 16.45
C ALA A 369 17.83 -4.97 14.92
N PHE A 370 17.34 -6.03 14.28
CA PHE A 370 17.22 -6.11 12.81
C PHE A 370 16.34 -4.98 12.27
N CYS A 371 15.16 -4.75 12.87
CA CYS A 371 14.30 -3.65 12.48
C CYS A 371 15.00 -2.29 12.64
N ALA A 372 15.72 -2.07 13.74
CA ALA A 372 16.48 -0.85 13.99
C ALA A 372 17.54 -0.62 12.92
N VAL A 373 18.29 -1.66 12.53
CA VAL A 373 19.28 -1.57 11.45
C VAL A 373 18.63 -1.18 10.12
N LEU A 374 17.51 -1.79 9.75
CA LEU A 374 16.78 -1.40 8.55
C LEU A 374 16.33 0.06 8.59
N MET A 375 15.84 0.54 9.74
CA MET A 375 15.40 1.93 9.90
C MET A 375 16.58 2.90 9.83
N VAL A 376 17.73 2.56 10.41
CA VAL A 376 18.95 3.40 10.32
C VAL A 376 19.42 3.49 8.87
N ILE A 377 19.48 2.38 8.14
CA ILE A 377 19.83 2.39 6.71
C ILE A 377 18.85 3.29 5.94
N TRP A 378 17.55 3.13 6.18
CA TRP A 378 16.53 3.96 5.55
C TRP A 378 16.70 5.45 5.88
N LEU A 379 16.96 5.79 7.15
CA LEU A 379 17.21 7.16 7.59
C LEU A 379 18.40 7.79 6.82
N LEU A 380 19.51 7.07 6.69
CA LEU A 380 20.67 7.54 5.94
C LEU A 380 20.37 7.77 4.45
N LEU A 381 19.53 6.92 3.85
CA LEU A 381 19.07 7.09 2.48
C LEU A 381 18.11 8.28 2.35
N ALA A 382 17.19 8.46 3.30
CA ALA A 382 16.19 9.52 3.29
C ALA A 382 16.78 10.92 3.51
N ILE A 383 17.78 11.06 4.37
CA ILE A 383 18.50 12.33 4.57
C ILE A 383 19.13 12.81 3.26
N ARG A 384 19.66 11.89 2.45
CA ARG A 384 20.29 12.18 1.16
C ARG A 384 19.29 12.35 0.01
N MET A 385 17.99 12.17 0.25
CA MET A 385 16.94 12.35 -0.76
C MET A 385 16.82 13.83 -1.16
N THR A 386 16.62 14.09 -2.43
CA THR A 386 16.29 15.45 -2.90
C THR A 386 14.86 15.82 -2.43
N PRO A 387 14.62 17.08 -2.00
CA PRO A 387 13.26 17.52 -1.68
C PRO A 387 12.33 17.27 -2.87
N PRO A 388 11.13 16.70 -2.64
CA PRO A 388 10.18 16.52 -3.73
C PRO A 388 9.79 17.88 -4.31
N PRO A 389 9.64 17.96 -5.63
CA PRO A 389 9.23 19.21 -6.26
C PRO A 389 7.83 19.62 -5.77
N ALA A 390 7.62 20.91 -5.53
CA ALA A 390 6.32 21.48 -5.21
C ALA A 390 5.47 21.63 -6.48
N VAL A 391 5.13 20.50 -7.08
CA VAL A 391 4.37 20.43 -8.33
C VAL A 391 2.99 19.84 -8.13
N ARG A 392 2.08 20.23 -9.04
CA ARG A 392 0.77 19.61 -9.22
C ARG A 392 0.72 19.03 -10.63
N THR A 393 0.20 17.81 -10.76
CA THR A 393 -0.08 17.24 -12.07
C THR A 393 -1.40 17.82 -12.58
N GLN A 394 -1.36 18.42 -13.77
CA GLN A 394 -2.51 18.83 -14.56
C GLN A 394 -2.63 17.91 -15.77
N LEU A 395 -3.85 17.58 -16.11
CA LEU A 395 -4.16 16.74 -17.24
C LEU A 395 -5.05 17.54 -18.20
N TYR A 396 -4.72 17.47 -19.47
CA TYR A 396 -5.47 18.06 -20.55
C TYR A 396 -5.83 17.00 -21.58
N HIS A 397 -7.10 16.92 -21.93
CA HIS A 397 -7.54 16.15 -23.08
C HIS A 397 -7.23 16.89 -24.36
N ILE A 398 -6.67 16.20 -25.32
CA ILE A 398 -6.32 16.71 -26.62
C ILE A 398 -7.27 16.07 -27.65
N ASP A 399 -7.77 16.87 -28.60
CA ASP A 399 -8.51 16.32 -29.74
C ASP A 399 -7.63 15.27 -30.45
N PRO A 400 -8.11 14.04 -30.70
CA PRO A 400 -7.33 12.97 -31.35
C PRO A 400 -6.61 13.41 -32.62
N ASP A 401 -7.26 14.29 -33.43
CA ASP A 401 -6.68 14.80 -34.65
C ASP A 401 -5.78 16.02 -34.46
N PHE A 402 -5.72 16.62 -33.27
CA PHE A 402 -4.96 17.85 -33.02
C PHE A 402 -3.46 17.65 -33.26
N ILE A 403 -2.90 16.54 -32.76
CA ILE A 403 -1.47 16.24 -32.92
C ILE A 403 -1.15 15.97 -34.38
N ALA A 404 -2.01 15.29 -35.12
CA ALA A 404 -1.85 15.05 -36.54
C ALA A 404 -1.93 16.36 -37.36
N ARG A 405 -2.92 17.20 -37.08
CA ARG A 405 -3.20 18.44 -37.82
C ARG A 405 -2.15 19.54 -37.55
N HIS A 406 -1.73 19.73 -36.32
CA HIS A 406 -0.89 20.87 -35.93
C HIS A 406 0.57 20.52 -35.67
N TRP A 407 0.88 19.25 -35.42
CA TRP A 407 2.19 18.76 -35.02
C TRP A 407 2.71 17.61 -35.88
N GLN A 408 2.08 17.36 -37.03
CA GLN A 408 2.47 16.28 -37.97
C GLN A 408 2.60 14.90 -37.30
N GLY A 409 1.77 14.61 -36.28
CA GLY A 409 1.85 13.39 -35.52
C GLY A 409 2.98 13.35 -34.48
N ASN A 410 3.76 14.43 -34.32
CA ASN A 410 4.92 14.45 -33.41
C ASN A 410 4.52 14.88 -31.98
N ALA A 411 4.07 13.95 -31.17
CA ALA A 411 3.72 14.16 -29.76
C ALA A 411 4.92 14.65 -28.91
N ALA A 412 6.15 14.24 -29.28
CA ALA A 412 7.35 14.65 -28.56
C ALA A 412 7.66 16.16 -28.80
N ALA A 413 7.40 16.67 -29.99
CA ALA A 413 7.55 18.09 -30.29
C ALA A 413 6.54 18.94 -29.51
N LEU A 414 5.28 18.50 -29.42
CA LEU A 414 4.25 19.15 -28.58
C LEU A 414 4.63 19.10 -27.08
N SER A 415 5.13 17.98 -26.58
CA SER A 415 5.63 17.86 -25.22
C SER A 415 6.76 18.86 -24.94
N ALA A 416 7.73 18.96 -25.86
CA ALA A 416 8.85 19.90 -25.75
C ALA A 416 8.39 21.36 -25.76
N GLN A 417 7.35 21.69 -26.53
CA GLN A 417 6.79 23.04 -26.58
C GLN A 417 6.02 23.37 -25.31
N LEU A 418 5.20 22.44 -24.78
CA LEU A 418 4.49 22.59 -23.50
C LEU A 418 5.45 22.79 -22.34
N ALA A 419 6.60 22.10 -22.34
CA ALA A 419 7.62 22.24 -21.31
C ALA A 419 8.31 23.62 -21.27
N ARG A 420 8.15 24.47 -22.31
CA ARG A 420 8.72 25.82 -22.36
C ARG A 420 7.87 26.88 -21.64
N PHE A 421 6.62 26.59 -21.33
CA PHE A 421 5.78 27.53 -20.61
C PHE A 421 6.27 27.73 -19.18
N GLU A 422 6.14 28.95 -18.69
CA GLU A 422 6.56 29.32 -17.33
C GLU A 422 5.84 28.46 -16.30
N GLY A 423 6.61 27.89 -15.36
CA GLY A 423 6.06 27.04 -14.30
C GLY A 423 5.75 25.61 -14.70
N VAL A 424 5.87 25.21 -15.97
CA VAL A 424 5.78 23.81 -16.40
C VAL A 424 7.13 23.14 -16.18
N CYS A 425 7.17 22.16 -15.27
CA CYS A 425 8.38 21.41 -14.90
C CYS A 425 8.60 20.16 -15.76
N GLU A 426 7.51 19.54 -16.18
CA GLU A 426 7.50 18.35 -17.04
C GLU A 426 6.21 18.38 -17.87
N ALA A 427 6.30 18.05 -19.14
CA ALA A 427 5.16 17.87 -20.04
C ALA A 427 5.34 16.58 -20.83
N VAL A 428 4.33 15.73 -20.83
CA VAL A 428 4.32 14.48 -21.58
C VAL A 428 2.99 14.36 -22.31
N VAL A 429 3.05 14.23 -23.63
CA VAL A 429 1.88 14.00 -24.48
C VAL A 429 1.86 12.51 -24.86
N ILE A 430 0.76 11.84 -24.52
CA ILE A 430 0.54 10.43 -24.85
C ILE A 430 -0.53 10.38 -25.92
N ALA A 431 -0.11 10.31 -27.17
CA ALA A 431 -1.02 10.32 -28.32
C ALA A 431 -2.01 9.13 -28.31
N ALA A 432 -1.60 7.97 -27.78
CA ALA A 432 -2.44 6.78 -27.68
C ALA A 432 -3.59 6.92 -26.64
N GLU A 433 -3.45 7.86 -25.73
CA GLU A 433 -4.43 8.14 -24.66
C GLU A 433 -5.17 9.47 -24.89
N ASP A 434 -4.79 10.24 -25.94
CA ASP A 434 -5.30 11.57 -26.28
C ASP A 434 -5.17 12.59 -25.13
N VAL A 435 -4.06 12.53 -24.39
CA VAL A 435 -3.83 13.33 -23.19
C VAL A 435 -2.46 13.98 -23.14
N ALA A 436 -2.39 15.16 -22.49
CA ALA A 436 -1.15 15.79 -22.05
C ALA A 436 -1.10 15.85 -20.53
N TYR A 437 -0.09 15.22 -19.94
CA TYR A 437 0.24 15.33 -18.52
C TYR A 437 1.27 16.44 -18.33
N LEU A 438 0.94 17.43 -17.50
CA LEU A 438 1.85 18.50 -17.14
C LEU A 438 2.09 18.50 -15.63
N LYS A 439 3.35 18.48 -15.20
CA LYS A 439 3.73 18.83 -13.83
C LYS A 439 4.01 20.30 -13.77
N VAL A 440 3.16 21.04 -13.09
CA VAL A 440 3.23 22.50 -12.97
C VAL A 440 3.54 22.91 -11.53
N ARG A 441 4.27 24.02 -11.36
CA ARG A 441 4.54 24.60 -10.04
C ARG A 441 3.24 25.05 -9.38
N GLN A 442 3.10 24.75 -8.09
CA GLN A 442 1.96 25.26 -7.32
C GLN A 442 2.09 26.79 -7.18
N GLY A 443 1.11 27.51 -7.70
CA GLY A 443 0.95 28.96 -7.51
C GLY A 443 1.40 29.84 -8.67
N THR A 444 2.34 29.45 -9.49
CA THR A 444 2.85 30.27 -10.61
C THR A 444 3.15 29.41 -11.82
N TRP A 445 2.23 29.38 -12.78
CA TRP A 445 2.45 28.75 -14.08
C TRP A 445 1.51 29.35 -15.12
N ASP A 446 1.93 29.38 -16.38
CA ASP A 446 1.19 29.98 -17.48
C ASP A 446 0.09 29.02 -18.00
N GLN A 447 -1.01 28.95 -17.25
CA GLN A 447 -2.18 28.14 -17.63
C GLN A 447 -2.80 28.63 -18.93
N ALA A 448 -2.95 29.93 -19.08
CA ALA A 448 -3.61 30.53 -20.25
C ALA A 448 -2.84 30.24 -21.55
N GLY A 449 -1.52 30.33 -21.50
CA GLY A 449 -0.67 30.01 -22.66
C GLY A 449 -0.75 28.54 -23.05
N VAL A 450 -0.76 27.62 -22.06
CA VAL A 450 -0.93 26.19 -22.33
C VAL A 450 -2.29 25.88 -22.93
N GLU A 451 -3.39 26.41 -22.34
CA GLU A 451 -4.75 26.20 -22.86
C GLU A 451 -4.94 26.77 -24.25
N ALA A 452 -4.34 27.94 -24.53
CA ALA A 452 -4.35 28.53 -25.86
C ALA A 452 -3.61 27.67 -26.88
N LEU A 453 -2.42 27.12 -26.54
CA LEU A 453 -1.67 26.23 -27.41
C LEU A 453 -2.45 24.94 -27.71
N LEU A 454 -3.10 24.36 -26.72
CA LEU A 454 -3.91 23.12 -26.84
C LEU A 454 -5.31 23.37 -27.44
N GLN A 455 -5.66 24.64 -27.75
CA GLN A 455 -6.97 25.07 -28.26
C GLN A 455 -8.16 24.65 -27.35
N ILE A 456 -7.91 24.54 -26.07
CA ILE A 456 -8.93 24.20 -25.07
C ILE A 456 -9.65 25.51 -24.69
N LYS A 457 -10.96 25.58 -24.89
CA LYS A 457 -11.75 26.72 -24.43
C LYS A 457 -11.69 26.77 -22.90
N ALA A 458 -11.31 27.94 -22.36
CA ALA A 458 -11.42 28.21 -20.95
C ALA A 458 -12.88 27.97 -20.49
N SER A 459 -13.08 27.03 -19.57
CA SER A 459 -14.37 26.70 -18.98
C SER A 459 -14.72 27.62 -17.82
#